data_ac7979401de5c61203360151cdabcb30
#
_entry.id   ac7979401de5c61203360151cdabcb30
#
_cell.length_a   1.000
_cell.length_b   1.000
_cell.length_c   1.000
_cell.angle_alpha   90.00
_cell.angle_beta   90.00
_cell.angle_gamma   90.00
#
_symmetry.space_group_name_H-M   'P 1'
#
loop_
_entity.id
_entity.type
_entity.pdbx_description
1 polymer ?
#
loop_
_entity_poly.entity_id
_entity_poly.type
_entity_poly.pdbx_seq_one_letter_code
_entity_poly.pdbx_strand_id
1 'polypeptide(L)'
;MFIAVFTATMVAATGYKLVSPNGRLVSEINVGDSLTFTLSDERQSILSPSTIAIEWADGTVWGAGMKVRKAQRLSVDEVIPSPMYKKSQVRDKYNRLVLNAIAGFSIEFRMYDDGMAYRFISSLSGEHIIKNEKAVYRLSQNFETWAPYVRDRKKRKNATREQQFWNDMQNLYTYLPVQDFDANNLLFTPILVNLEHDEKLCIAEVDVEDYPG
;
A
#
# COMPACT_ATOMS: atom_id res chain seq x y z
N MET A 1 38.01 18.85 25.12
CA MET A 1 37.14 18.80 23.91
C MET A 1 36.86 17.33 23.62
N PHE A 2 35.69 16.83 24.06
CA PHE A 2 35.31 15.44 23.83
C PHE A 2 34.59 15.36 22.49
N ILE A 3 35.16 14.60 21.55
CA ILE A 3 34.51 14.28 20.29
C ILE A 3 33.67 13.03 20.53
N ALA A 4 32.35 13.18 20.57
CA ALA A 4 31.43 12.04 20.58
C ALA A 4 31.35 11.46 19.16
N VAL A 5 31.93 10.28 18.96
CA VAL A 5 31.78 9.52 17.73
C VAL A 5 30.42 8.79 17.76
N PHE A 6 29.42 9.30 17.03
CA PHE A 6 28.17 8.59 16.79
C PHE A 6 28.44 7.49 15.74
N THR A 7 28.55 6.25 16.18
CA THR A 7 28.51 5.10 15.30
C THR A 7 27.06 4.83 14.93
N ALA A 8 26.66 5.23 13.72
CA ALA A 8 25.40 4.80 13.14
C ALA A 8 25.50 3.29 12.82
N THR A 9 24.85 2.46 13.63
CA THR A 9 24.67 1.04 13.29
C THR A 9 23.70 0.94 12.12
N MET A 10 24.22 0.70 10.92
CA MET A 10 23.38 0.34 9.77
C MET A 10 22.71 -0.99 10.07
N VAL A 11 21.39 -0.99 10.21
CA VAL A 11 20.59 -2.23 10.22
C VAL A 11 20.61 -2.78 8.82
N ALA A 12 21.19 -3.95 8.63
CA ALA A 12 21.18 -4.61 7.33
C ALA A 12 19.72 -4.88 6.91
N ALA A 13 19.35 -4.37 5.74
CA ALA A 13 18.00 -4.60 5.20
C ALA A 13 17.83 -6.09 4.88
N THR A 14 16.73 -6.67 5.35
CA THR A 14 16.36 -8.05 5.02
C THR A 14 15.33 -8.04 3.89
N GLY A 15 15.69 -8.64 2.76
CA GLY A 15 14.82 -8.73 1.57
C GLY A 15 14.01 -10.03 1.51
N TYR A 16 12.77 -9.92 1.07
CA TYR A 16 11.87 -11.05 0.80
C TYR A 16 11.28 -10.88 -0.59
N LYS A 17 11.32 -11.97 -1.38
CA LYS A 17 10.70 -11.99 -2.71
C LYS A 17 9.35 -12.71 -2.63
N LEU A 18 8.30 -12.14 -3.23
CA LEU A 18 6.98 -12.74 -3.38
C LEU A 18 6.61 -12.73 -4.86
N VAL A 19 6.15 -13.88 -5.37
CA VAL A 19 5.84 -14.09 -6.79
C VAL A 19 4.41 -14.56 -6.92
N SER A 20 3.71 -14.14 -7.97
CA SER A 20 2.35 -14.62 -8.27
C SER A 20 2.32 -16.11 -8.61
N PRO A 21 1.18 -16.81 -8.46
CA PRO A 21 1.08 -18.22 -8.80
C PRO A 21 1.46 -18.55 -10.25
N ASN A 22 1.20 -17.65 -11.19
CA ASN A 22 1.59 -17.80 -12.61
C ASN A 22 3.03 -17.35 -12.92
N GLY A 23 3.75 -16.81 -11.93
CA GLY A 23 5.13 -16.35 -12.06
C GLY A 23 5.32 -14.95 -12.65
N ARG A 24 4.27 -14.30 -13.17
CA ARG A 24 4.38 -13.02 -13.90
C ARG A 24 4.66 -11.81 -13.02
N LEU A 25 3.95 -11.69 -11.88
CA LEU A 25 4.13 -10.57 -10.97
C LEU A 25 5.16 -10.92 -9.89
N VAL A 26 6.02 -9.96 -9.61
CA VAL A 26 7.08 -10.10 -8.61
C VAL A 26 7.11 -8.85 -7.73
N SER A 27 7.17 -9.05 -6.42
CA SER A 27 7.42 -8.01 -5.43
C SER A 27 8.65 -8.35 -4.62
N GLU A 28 9.50 -7.35 -4.39
CA GLU A 28 10.56 -7.39 -3.41
C GLU A 28 10.16 -6.56 -2.21
N ILE A 29 10.06 -7.20 -1.05
CA ILE A 29 9.70 -6.59 0.22
C ILE A 29 10.98 -6.44 1.04
N ASN A 30 11.35 -5.22 1.38
CA ASN A 30 12.55 -4.92 2.14
C ASN A 30 12.19 -4.37 3.51
N VAL A 31 12.78 -5.00 4.54
CA VAL A 31 12.64 -4.63 5.95
C VAL A 31 13.97 -4.05 6.44
N GLY A 32 13.96 -2.79 6.82
CA GLY A 32 15.11 -2.05 7.31
C GLY A 32 14.63 -0.84 8.10
N ASP A 33 15.24 0.33 7.89
CA ASP A 33 14.79 1.60 8.47
C ASP A 33 13.34 1.93 8.11
N SER A 34 12.90 1.43 6.94
CA SER A 34 11.51 1.47 6.49
C SER A 34 11.12 0.12 5.91
N LEU A 35 9.84 -0.22 6.01
CA LEU A 35 9.24 -1.31 5.28
C LEU A 35 8.84 -0.80 3.90
N THR A 36 9.44 -1.40 2.86
CA THR A 36 9.16 -1.02 1.47
C THR A 36 8.82 -2.24 0.65
N PHE A 37 8.10 -2.03 -0.43
CA PHE A 37 7.85 -3.05 -1.44
C PHE A 37 8.00 -2.46 -2.85
N THR A 38 8.31 -3.32 -3.81
CA THR A 38 8.28 -3.03 -5.25
C THR A 38 7.21 -3.89 -5.91
N LEU A 39 6.84 -3.56 -7.12
CA LEU A 39 6.02 -4.41 -7.98
C LEU A 39 6.55 -4.34 -9.41
N SER A 40 6.73 -5.49 -10.03
CA SER A 40 7.11 -5.61 -11.44
C SER A 40 6.38 -6.78 -12.09
N ASP A 41 6.22 -6.70 -13.38
CA ASP A 41 5.93 -7.86 -14.22
C ASP A 41 7.15 -8.27 -15.04
N GLU A 42 6.99 -9.24 -15.94
CA GLU A 42 8.08 -9.74 -16.80
C GLU A 42 8.62 -8.69 -17.76
N ARG A 43 7.89 -7.61 -18.04
CA ARG A 43 8.18 -6.62 -19.06
C ARG A 43 8.60 -5.27 -18.50
N GLN A 44 8.11 -4.90 -17.32
CA GLN A 44 8.33 -3.57 -16.76
C GLN A 44 8.35 -3.55 -15.24
N SER A 45 9.04 -2.57 -14.68
CA SER A 45 8.86 -2.17 -13.30
C SER A 45 7.59 -1.33 -13.19
N ILE A 46 6.72 -1.65 -12.26
CA ILE A 46 5.44 -0.95 -12.03
C ILE A 46 5.57 0.02 -10.86
N LEU A 47 6.02 -0.48 -9.71
CA LEU A 47 6.29 0.33 -8.53
C LEU A 47 7.77 0.23 -8.13
N SER A 48 8.41 1.37 -7.98
CA SER A 48 9.68 1.55 -7.29
C SER A 48 9.49 1.37 -5.78
N PRO A 49 10.56 1.29 -4.96
CA PRO A 49 10.43 1.08 -3.53
C PRO A 49 9.43 2.04 -2.87
N SER A 50 8.30 1.48 -2.49
CA SER A 50 7.11 2.14 -1.97
C SER A 50 6.99 1.85 -0.48
N THR A 51 6.87 2.88 0.35
CA THR A 51 6.91 2.75 1.82
C THR A 51 5.53 2.61 2.39
N ILE A 52 5.36 1.66 3.32
CA ILE A 52 4.13 1.47 4.09
C ILE A 52 4.42 1.47 5.59
N ALA A 53 3.57 2.12 6.37
CA ALA A 53 3.68 2.18 7.82
C ALA A 53 2.34 2.55 8.47
N ILE A 54 2.17 2.17 9.75
CA ILE A 54 1.10 2.67 10.62
C ILE A 54 1.75 3.52 11.70
N GLU A 55 1.28 4.75 11.86
CA GLU A 55 1.69 5.67 12.91
C GLU A 55 0.62 5.72 14.00
N TRP A 56 1.00 5.36 15.22
CA TRP A 56 0.12 5.38 16.39
C TRP A 56 0.15 6.73 17.10
N ALA A 57 -0.90 7.05 17.84
CA ALA A 57 -0.99 8.32 18.58
C ALA A 57 0.08 8.45 19.68
N ASP A 58 0.60 7.35 20.20
CA ASP A 58 1.70 7.30 21.17
C ASP A 58 3.10 7.51 20.58
N GLY A 59 3.19 7.71 19.25
CA GLY A 59 4.44 7.88 18.52
C GLY A 59 5.09 6.59 18.03
N THR A 60 4.52 5.42 18.34
CA THR A 60 4.97 4.13 17.79
C THR A 60 4.73 4.09 16.27
N VAL A 61 5.67 3.54 15.51
CA VAL A 61 5.55 3.38 14.06
C VAL A 61 5.77 1.92 13.69
N TRP A 62 4.75 1.27 13.16
CA TRP A 62 4.88 -0.06 12.56
C TRP A 62 5.38 0.08 11.12
N GLY A 63 6.39 -0.72 10.75
CA GLY A 63 7.04 -0.64 9.44
C GLY A 63 8.34 0.16 9.43
N ALA A 64 8.66 0.93 10.49
CA ALA A 64 9.95 1.57 10.66
C ALA A 64 10.83 0.77 11.63
N GLY A 65 12.08 0.47 11.23
CA GLY A 65 13.02 -0.27 12.06
C GLY A 65 12.52 -1.65 12.52
N MET A 66 11.58 -2.22 11.78
CA MET A 66 10.90 -3.47 12.12
C MET A 66 11.88 -4.63 12.18
N LYS A 67 11.82 -5.42 13.25
CA LYS A 67 12.56 -6.68 13.38
C LYS A 67 11.61 -7.86 13.18
N VAL A 68 11.88 -8.66 12.14
CA VAL A 68 11.09 -9.86 11.81
C VAL A 68 11.54 -11.02 12.72
N ARG A 69 10.60 -11.56 13.50
CA ARG A 69 10.82 -12.76 14.30
C ARG A 69 10.65 -14.03 13.46
N LYS A 70 9.68 -14.03 12.55
CA LYS A 70 9.35 -15.18 11.70
C LYS A 70 8.73 -14.72 10.40
N ALA A 71 9.19 -15.27 9.29
CA ALA A 71 8.55 -15.17 7.99
C ALA A 71 7.84 -16.49 7.66
N GLN A 72 6.59 -16.41 7.21
CA GLN A 72 5.77 -17.56 6.86
C GLN A 72 5.27 -17.41 5.43
N ARG A 73 5.34 -18.50 4.65
CA ARG A 73 4.87 -18.56 3.26
C ARG A 73 3.80 -19.63 3.14
N LEU A 74 2.82 -19.35 2.29
CA LEU A 74 1.76 -20.29 1.97
C LEU A 74 1.28 -20.02 0.54
N SER A 75 0.96 -21.08 -0.20
CA SER A 75 0.20 -20.98 -1.45
C SER A 75 -1.23 -21.42 -1.17
N VAL A 76 -2.18 -20.63 -1.62
CA VAL A 76 -3.63 -20.89 -1.49
C VAL A 76 -4.22 -21.04 -2.87
N ASP A 77 -5.11 -21.99 -3.03
CA ASP A 77 -5.91 -22.20 -4.25
C ASP A 77 -7.24 -22.86 -3.83
N GLU A 78 -8.23 -22.03 -3.57
CA GLU A 78 -9.54 -22.45 -3.10
C GLU A 78 -10.67 -21.74 -3.85
N VAL A 79 -11.87 -22.25 -3.69
CA VAL A 79 -13.08 -21.64 -4.26
C VAL A 79 -13.96 -21.17 -3.12
N ILE A 80 -14.22 -19.89 -3.08
CA ILE A 80 -15.07 -19.25 -2.08
C ILE A 80 -16.46 -18.95 -2.66
N PRO A 81 -17.54 -19.21 -1.91
CA PRO A 81 -18.87 -18.77 -2.30
C PRO A 81 -18.98 -17.25 -2.26
N SER A 82 -19.59 -16.65 -3.28
CA SER A 82 -19.76 -15.19 -3.37
C SER A 82 -21.22 -14.86 -3.72
N PRO A 83 -22.14 -14.94 -2.73
CA PRO A 83 -23.56 -14.82 -2.97
C PRO A 83 -24.02 -13.43 -3.41
N MET A 84 -23.25 -12.40 -3.11
CA MET A 84 -23.55 -11.00 -3.41
C MET A 84 -22.85 -10.46 -4.67
N TYR A 85 -22.17 -11.32 -5.42
CA TYR A 85 -21.45 -10.94 -6.62
C TYR A 85 -22.05 -11.59 -7.86
N LYS A 86 -21.75 -11.07 -9.06
CA LYS A 86 -22.23 -11.64 -10.35
C LYS A 86 -21.75 -13.08 -10.64
N LYS A 87 -20.77 -13.56 -9.91
CA LYS A 87 -20.35 -14.97 -9.92
C LYS A 87 -20.70 -15.57 -8.57
N SER A 88 -21.35 -16.71 -8.55
CA SER A 88 -21.71 -17.43 -7.32
C SER A 88 -20.50 -18.00 -6.58
N GLN A 89 -19.37 -18.15 -7.28
CA GLN A 89 -18.12 -18.64 -6.75
C GLN A 89 -16.95 -17.83 -7.32
N VAL A 90 -15.93 -17.59 -6.50
CA VAL A 90 -14.69 -16.92 -6.88
C VAL A 90 -13.53 -17.83 -6.51
N ARG A 91 -12.58 -18.02 -7.42
CA ARG A 91 -11.33 -18.72 -7.12
C ARG A 91 -10.41 -17.76 -6.39
N ASP A 92 -10.02 -18.12 -5.17
CA ASP A 92 -9.05 -17.39 -4.35
C ASP A 92 -7.70 -18.10 -4.46
N LYS A 93 -6.85 -17.61 -5.39
CA LYS A 93 -5.57 -18.22 -5.72
C LYS A 93 -4.45 -17.21 -5.60
N TYR A 94 -3.58 -17.39 -4.59
CA TYR A 94 -2.47 -16.47 -4.32
C TYR A 94 -1.31 -17.13 -3.62
N ASN A 95 -0.14 -16.51 -3.68
CA ASN A 95 0.98 -16.77 -2.79
C ASN A 95 0.99 -15.73 -1.67
N ARG A 96 1.20 -16.18 -0.44
CA ARG A 96 1.17 -15.37 0.78
C ARG A 96 2.53 -15.31 1.45
N LEU A 97 2.90 -14.12 1.92
CA LEU A 97 4.01 -13.89 2.84
C LEU A 97 3.49 -13.17 4.08
N VAL A 98 3.74 -13.73 5.26
CA VAL A 98 3.45 -13.07 6.54
C VAL A 98 4.76 -12.84 7.27
N LEU A 99 5.05 -11.59 7.59
CA LEU A 99 6.19 -11.16 8.38
C LEU A 99 5.72 -10.83 9.79
N ASN A 100 6.05 -11.69 10.74
CA ASN A 100 5.70 -11.49 12.15
C ASN A 100 6.79 -10.65 12.82
N ALA A 101 6.45 -9.45 13.27
CA ALA A 101 7.35 -8.57 13.99
C ALA A 101 7.50 -8.97 15.45
N ILE A 102 8.63 -8.60 16.07
CA ILE A 102 8.83 -8.75 17.51
C ILE A 102 7.88 -7.83 18.28
N ALA A 103 7.52 -6.69 17.73
CA ALA A 103 6.71 -5.65 18.36
C ALA A 103 5.20 -5.94 18.43
N GLY A 104 4.76 -7.20 18.30
CA GLY A 104 3.37 -7.58 18.50
C GLY A 104 2.43 -7.26 17.35
N PHE A 105 2.94 -7.19 16.13
CA PHE A 105 2.14 -7.10 14.91
C PHE A 105 2.70 -8.00 13.81
N SER A 106 1.91 -8.17 12.77
CA SER A 106 2.35 -8.83 11.56
C SER A 106 1.96 -7.99 10.35
N ILE A 107 2.65 -8.19 9.25
CA ILE A 107 2.20 -7.71 7.95
C ILE A 107 2.04 -8.91 7.02
N GLU A 108 0.90 -8.97 6.35
CA GLU A 108 0.57 -9.98 5.36
C GLU A 108 0.59 -9.35 3.97
N PHE A 109 1.28 -10.00 3.05
CA PHE A 109 1.24 -9.73 1.61
C PHE A 109 0.61 -10.92 0.90
N ARG A 110 -0.32 -10.65 -0.02
CA ARG A 110 -0.88 -11.63 -0.94
C ARG A 110 -0.56 -11.22 -2.36
N MET A 111 -0.02 -12.13 -3.14
CA MET A 111 0.27 -11.94 -4.55
C MET A 111 -0.63 -12.85 -5.37
N TYR A 112 -1.54 -12.25 -6.10
CA TYR A 112 -2.43 -12.87 -7.07
C TYR A 112 -1.82 -12.84 -8.47
N ASP A 113 -2.47 -13.51 -9.43
CA ASP A 113 -2.01 -13.49 -10.83
C ASP A 113 -2.23 -12.13 -11.52
N ASP A 114 -3.07 -11.29 -10.96
CA ASP A 114 -3.49 -9.98 -11.47
C ASP A 114 -3.25 -8.80 -10.50
N GLY A 115 -2.63 -9.05 -9.34
CA GLY A 115 -2.37 -7.96 -8.39
C GLY A 115 -1.75 -8.39 -7.07
N MET A 116 -1.49 -7.40 -6.23
CA MET A 116 -0.96 -7.59 -4.89
C MET A 116 -1.81 -6.83 -3.87
N ALA A 117 -2.02 -7.44 -2.72
CA ALA A 117 -2.61 -6.78 -1.56
C ALA A 117 -1.71 -6.91 -0.34
N TYR A 118 -1.81 -5.96 0.60
CA TYR A 118 -1.18 -6.07 1.91
C TYR A 118 -2.13 -5.60 3.01
N ARG A 119 -1.86 -6.08 4.24
CA ARG A 119 -2.52 -5.55 5.44
C ARG A 119 -1.62 -5.68 6.66
N PHE A 120 -1.78 -4.75 7.59
CA PHE A 120 -1.23 -4.88 8.94
C PHE A 120 -2.21 -5.68 9.81
N ILE A 121 -1.67 -6.53 10.68
CA ILE A 121 -2.45 -7.37 11.62
C ILE A 121 -1.94 -7.09 13.02
N SER A 122 -2.80 -6.53 13.87
CA SER A 122 -2.49 -6.30 15.29
C SER A 122 -2.68 -7.56 16.10
N SER A 123 -1.77 -7.81 17.05
CA SER A 123 -1.98 -8.75 18.15
C SER A 123 -2.06 -8.04 19.50
N LEU A 124 -2.17 -6.71 19.48
CA LEU A 124 -2.33 -5.90 20.69
C LEU A 124 -3.74 -6.06 21.24
N SER A 125 -3.87 -6.04 22.55
CA SER A 125 -5.14 -6.03 23.27
C SER A 125 -5.48 -4.60 23.70
N GLY A 126 -6.79 -4.30 23.80
CA GLY A 126 -7.29 -3.00 24.22
C GLY A 126 -7.52 -2.03 23.06
N GLU A 127 -7.84 -0.81 23.41
CA GLU A 127 -8.10 0.27 22.46
C GLU A 127 -6.79 0.99 22.09
N HIS A 128 -6.57 1.19 20.81
CA HIS A 128 -5.39 1.86 20.28
C HIS A 128 -5.82 2.86 19.21
N ILE A 129 -5.22 4.04 19.22
CA ILE A 129 -5.55 5.10 18.28
C ILE A 129 -4.50 5.17 17.18
N ILE A 130 -4.91 4.91 15.94
CA ILE A 130 -4.09 5.14 14.76
C ILE A 130 -4.14 6.64 14.45
N LYS A 131 -2.96 7.26 14.34
CA LYS A 131 -2.80 8.66 13.98
C LYS A 131 -2.77 8.85 12.46
N ASN A 132 -2.09 7.95 11.76
CA ASN A 132 -1.89 8.05 10.32
C ASN A 132 -1.51 6.68 9.74
N GLU A 133 -1.91 6.43 8.51
CA GLU A 133 -1.35 5.37 7.67
C GLU A 133 -0.47 6.00 6.60
N LYS A 134 0.74 5.47 6.45
CA LYS A 134 1.62 5.85 5.36
C LYS A 134 1.55 4.75 4.28
N ALA A 135 0.86 5.04 3.21
CA ALA A 135 0.71 4.18 2.04
C ALA A 135 1.26 4.94 0.81
N VAL A 136 2.56 4.84 0.59
CA VAL A 136 3.22 5.50 -0.55
C VAL A 136 3.30 4.52 -1.71
N TYR A 137 2.76 4.92 -2.86
CA TYR A 137 2.87 4.18 -4.11
C TYR A 137 3.74 4.99 -5.06
N ARG A 138 4.99 4.59 -5.21
CA ARG A 138 5.94 5.26 -6.08
C ARG A 138 5.96 4.58 -7.43
N LEU A 139 5.30 5.16 -8.41
CA LEU A 139 5.33 4.66 -9.78
C LEU A 139 6.76 4.68 -10.32
N SER A 140 7.13 3.67 -11.10
CA SER A 140 8.49 3.53 -11.65
C SER A 140 8.81 4.57 -12.73
N GLN A 141 7.77 5.10 -13.38
CA GLN A 141 7.85 6.08 -14.46
C GLN A 141 6.74 7.12 -14.31
N ASN A 142 6.79 8.15 -15.16
CA ASN A 142 5.75 9.17 -15.25
C ASN A 142 4.57 8.70 -16.11
N PHE A 143 3.82 7.74 -15.59
CA PHE A 143 2.66 7.19 -16.27
C PHE A 143 1.49 8.18 -16.32
N GLU A 144 0.67 8.07 -17.35
CA GLU A 144 -0.63 8.72 -17.44
C GLU A 144 -1.61 8.07 -16.47
N THR A 145 -2.43 8.91 -15.83
CA THR A 145 -3.35 8.46 -14.78
C THR A 145 -4.74 9.03 -14.97
N TRP A 146 -5.73 8.35 -14.39
CA TRP A 146 -7.04 8.88 -14.13
C TRP A 146 -7.12 9.19 -12.63
N ALA A 147 -6.97 10.50 -12.30
CA ALA A 147 -6.86 11.00 -10.94
C ALA A 147 -8.23 11.48 -10.42
N PRO A 148 -8.75 10.85 -9.35
CA PRO A 148 -10.03 11.20 -8.74
C PRO A 148 -9.87 12.30 -7.68
N TYR A 149 -9.72 13.55 -8.10
CA TYR A 149 -9.66 14.67 -7.17
C TYR A 149 -10.97 14.87 -6.42
N VAL A 150 -10.86 15.18 -5.13
CA VAL A 150 -12.00 15.57 -4.31
C VAL A 150 -12.64 16.86 -4.87
N ARG A 151 -13.97 16.86 -4.99
CA ARG A 151 -14.72 18.03 -5.45
C ARG A 151 -15.06 18.94 -4.29
N ASP A 152 -14.51 20.16 -4.27
CA ASP A 152 -14.97 21.17 -3.32
C ASP A 152 -16.33 21.78 -3.75
N ARG A 153 -17.42 21.35 -3.10
CA ARG A 153 -18.78 21.86 -3.35
C ARG A 153 -18.90 23.37 -3.14
N LYS A 154 -18.09 23.94 -2.25
CA LYS A 154 -18.09 25.39 -1.98
C LYS A 154 -17.25 26.17 -2.97
N LYS A 155 -16.61 25.48 -3.93
CA LYS A 155 -15.75 26.07 -4.98
C LYS A 155 -14.68 27.00 -4.41
N ARG A 156 -14.10 26.67 -3.26
CA ARG A 156 -13.01 27.44 -2.65
C ARG A 156 -11.75 27.26 -3.50
N LYS A 157 -11.09 28.37 -3.80
CA LYS A 157 -9.87 28.35 -4.64
C LYS A 157 -8.70 27.64 -3.93
N ASN A 158 -8.66 27.69 -2.60
CA ASN A 158 -7.60 27.10 -1.77
C ASN A 158 -8.24 26.44 -0.54
N ALA A 159 -8.98 25.34 -0.74
CA ALA A 159 -9.52 24.58 0.36
C ALA A 159 -8.38 23.98 1.19
N THR A 160 -8.42 24.11 2.53
CA THR A 160 -7.47 23.44 3.39
C THR A 160 -7.63 21.91 3.30
N ARG A 161 -6.60 21.16 3.67
CA ARG A 161 -6.65 19.69 3.67
C ARG A 161 -7.84 19.17 4.49
N GLU A 162 -8.06 19.70 5.68
CA GLU A 162 -9.20 19.34 6.52
C GLU A 162 -10.55 19.62 5.83
N GLN A 163 -10.66 20.77 5.14
CA GLN A 163 -11.87 21.09 4.39
C GLN A 163 -12.12 20.14 3.22
N GLN A 164 -11.08 19.58 2.64
CA GLN A 164 -11.20 18.62 1.53
C GLN A 164 -11.71 17.27 2.01
N PHE A 165 -11.34 16.79 3.19
CA PHE A 165 -11.86 15.55 3.77
C PHE A 165 -13.39 15.56 3.96
N TRP A 166 -14.02 16.73 4.16
CA TRP A 166 -15.46 16.87 4.33
C TRP A 166 -16.19 17.21 3.02
N ASN A 167 -15.58 16.89 1.90
CA ASN A 167 -16.12 17.17 0.59
C ASN A 167 -16.61 15.91 -0.15
N ASP A 168 -17.01 16.14 -1.40
CA ASP A 168 -17.64 15.14 -2.25
C ASP A 168 -16.61 14.36 -3.06
N MET A 169 -16.71 13.03 -3.04
CA MET A 169 -15.96 12.16 -3.94
C MET A 169 -16.58 12.08 -5.35
N GLN A 170 -17.82 12.56 -5.52
CA GLN A 170 -18.53 12.52 -6.82
C GLN A 170 -17.98 13.61 -7.76
N ASN A 171 -16.85 13.35 -8.37
CA ASN A 171 -16.20 14.22 -9.33
C ASN A 171 -15.78 13.44 -10.57
N LEU A 172 -15.58 14.15 -11.68
CA LEU A 172 -14.98 13.57 -12.86
C LEU A 172 -13.50 13.30 -12.61
N TYR A 173 -13.03 12.16 -13.11
CA TYR A 173 -11.62 11.85 -13.10
C TYR A 173 -10.87 12.80 -14.05
N THR A 174 -9.71 13.26 -13.61
CA THR A 174 -8.81 14.08 -14.42
C THR A 174 -7.75 13.18 -15.03
N TYR A 175 -7.57 13.25 -16.34
CA TYR A 175 -6.52 12.52 -17.05
C TYR A 175 -5.26 13.38 -17.12
N LEU A 176 -4.17 12.93 -16.49
CA LEU A 176 -2.89 13.64 -16.45
C LEU A 176 -1.74 12.69 -16.02
N PRO A 177 -0.48 13.02 -16.37
CA PRO A 177 0.66 12.27 -15.89
C PRO A 177 0.86 12.48 -14.38
N VAL A 178 1.40 11.46 -13.70
CA VAL A 178 1.54 11.46 -12.23
C VAL A 178 2.38 12.62 -11.70
N GLN A 179 3.38 13.08 -12.45
CA GLN A 179 4.22 14.23 -12.07
C GLN A 179 3.44 15.54 -11.96
N ASP A 180 2.28 15.63 -12.64
CA ASP A 180 1.45 16.82 -12.68
C ASP A 180 0.35 16.80 -11.61
N PHE A 181 0.40 15.85 -10.68
CA PHE A 181 -0.52 15.80 -9.55
C PHE A 181 -0.38 17.07 -8.69
N ASP A 182 -1.52 17.70 -8.40
CA ASP A 182 -1.56 18.84 -7.50
C ASP A 182 -1.42 18.35 -6.05
N ALA A 183 -0.26 18.61 -5.44
CA ALA A 183 0.04 18.23 -4.07
C ALA A 183 -0.86 18.88 -3.01
N ASN A 184 -1.62 19.92 -3.37
CA ASN A 184 -2.54 20.60 -2.46
C ASN A 184 -3.95 20.04 -2.52
N ASN A 185 -4.26 19.20 -3.51
CA ASN A 185 -5.57 18.60 -3.67
C ASN A 185 -5.55 17.11 -3.28
N LEU A 186 -6.56 16.71 -2.51
CA LEU A 186 -6.74 15.30 -2.16
C LEU A 186 -7.26 14.52 -3.35
N LEU A 187 -6.73 13.31 -3.48
CA LEU A 187 -7.24 12.25 -4.32
C LEU A 187 -7.95 11.21 -3.45
N PHE A 188 -8.95 10.55 -4.00
CA PHE A 188 -9.53 9.36 -3.38
C PHE A 188 -9.20 8.11 -4.20
N THR A 189 -9.51 6.95 -3.71
CA THR A 189 -9.36 5.69 -4.42
C THR A 189 -10.68 5.28 -5.09
N PRO A 190 -10.66 4.50 -6.18
CA PRO A 190 -9.47 3.96 -6.86
C PRO A 190 -8.78 4.97 -7.79
N ILE A 191 -7.45 4.83 -7.92
CA ILE A 191 -6.66 5.55 -8.92
C ILE A 191 -6.33 4.55 -10.04
N LEU A 192 -6.53 4.94 -11.30
CA LEU A 192 -6.18 4.13 -12.45
C LEU A 192 -4.94 4.70 -13.13
N VAL A 193 -3.95 3.85 -13.36
CA VAL A 193 -2.67 4.19 -14.01
C VAL A 193 -2.57 3.42 -15.33
N ASN A 194 -2.28 4.12 -16.41
CA ASN A 194 -1.99 3.51 -17.70
C ASN A 194 -0.53 3.06 -17.74
N LEU A 195 -0.31 1.77 -17.70
CA LEU A 195 1.01 1.18 -17.86
C LEU A 195 1.35 1.04 -19.35
N GLU A 196 2.57 0.61 -19.65
CA GLU A 196 2.94 0.23 -21.01
C GLU A 196 2.16 -1.01 -21.47
N HIS A 197 2.16 -1.30 -22.77
CA HIS A 197 1.53 -2.48 -23.37
C HIS A 197 0.02 -2.64 -23.12
N ASP A 198 -0.72 -1.52 -23.02
CA ASP A 198 -2.16 -1.48 -22.74
C ASP A 198 -2.57 -2.07 -21.38
N GLU A 199 -1.63 -2.30 -20.51
CA GLU A 199 -1.91 -2.74 -19.14
C GLU A 199 -2.37 -1.59 -18.27
N LYS A 200 -3.09 -1.90 -17.20
CA LYS A 200 -3.61 -0.93 -16.25
C LYS A 200 -3.28 -1.37 -14.83
N LEU A 201 -2.84 -0.42 -14.01
CA LEU A 201 -2.76 -0.60 -12.57
C LEU A 201 -3.92 0.15 -11.93
N CYS A 202 -4.66 -0.54 -11.07
CA CYS A 202 -5.66 0.06 -10.21
C CYS A 202 -5.14 0.06 -8.76
N ILE A 203 -5.01 1.23 -8.16
CA ILE A 203 -4.68 1.37 -6.74
C ILE A 203 -6.00 1.62 -6.01
N ALA A 204 -6.35 0.72 -5.09
CA ALA A 204 -7.61 0.77 -4.36
C ALA A 204 -7.43 0.30 -2.92
N GLU A 205 -8.32 0.73 -2.06
CA GLU A 205 -8.51 0.18 -0.72
C GLU A 205 -9.64 -0.84 -0.76
N VAL A 206 -9.55 -1.86 0.07
CA VAL A 206 -10.56 -2.92 0.18
C VAL A 206 -10.76 -3.29 1.65
N ASP A 207 -11.94 -3.79 1.99
CA ASP A 207 -12.27 -4.25 3.34
C ASP A 207 -12.11 -3.13 4.39
N VAL A 208 -12.64 -1.95 4.09
CA VAL A 208 -12.50 -0.72 4.89
C VAL A 208 -13.61 -0.69 5.95
N GLU A 209 -13.70 -1.76 6.75
CA GLU A 209 -14.63 -1.84 7.89
C GLU A 209 -14.03 -1.14 9.10
N ASP A 210 -14.80 -0.24 9.74
CA ASP A 210 -14.38 0.54 10.91
C ASP A 210 -13.07 1.33 10.73
N TYR A 211 -12.72 1.63 9.50
CA TYR A 211 -11.53 2.37 9.11
C TYR A 211 -11.91 3.68 8.42
N PRO A 212 -11.35 4.84 8.82
CA PRO A 212 -11.61 6.09 8.11
C PRO A 212 -10.94 6.05 6.73
N GLY A 213 -11.77 5.96 5.70
CA GLY A 213 -11.33 6.01 4.29
C GLY A 213 -11.02 7.44 3.84
#